data_6c9f95d8b036bd3d8d40d10dae032060
#
_entry.id   6c9f95d8b036bd3d8d40d10dae032060
#
_cell.length_a   1.000
_cell.length_b   1.000
_cell.length_c   1.000
_cell.angle_alpha   90.00
_cell.angle_beta   90.00
_cell.angle_gamma   90.00
#
_symmetry.space_group_name_H-M   'P 1'
#
loop_
_entity.id
_entity.type
_entity.pdbx_description
1 polymer ?
#
loop_
_entity_poly.entity_id
_entity_poly.type
_entity_poly.pdbx_seq_one_letter_code
_entity_poly.pdbx_strand_id
1 'polypeptide(L)'
;MPFSVPEVRGDVIFESFPVGPLQCNCAIIGDPIAKTCLIIDPGGDPDKIMAIVDEHGLTVNGIIHTHAHLDHILASAEIKNRTGAPLLLHQGDKFLWDALEDQCQKFGLDYTPTPEPDVWLKDDAALDCCGGVVIHTPGHTPGSISFWFENHDVLIAGDTLFQLGIGRTDLPGGSFESIEHSITDRLFRLADDALVITGHGPSTS
;
A
#
# COMPACT_ATOMS: atom_id res chain seq x y z
N MET A 1 14.76 -0.35 -17.59
CA MET A 1 14.12 -1.68 -17.64
C MET A 1 12.83 -1.52 -16.87
N PRO A 2 11.66 -1.77 -17.42
CA PRO A 2 10.42 -1.71 -16.64
C PRO A 2 10.41 -2.88 -15.64
N PHE A 3 10.44 -2.57 -14.36
CA PHE A 3 10.24 -3.54 -13.28
C PHE A 3 8.73 -3.63 -13.01
N SER A 4 8.00 -4.20 -13.90
CA SER A 4 6.66 -4.72 -13.62
C SER A 4 6.65 -6.14 -14.17
N VAL A 5 6.70 -7.11 -13.29
CA VAL A 5 6.35 -8.48 -13.65
C VAL A 5 4.94 -8.67 -13.10
N PRO A 6 3.91 -8.72 -13.96
CA PRO A 6 2.60 -9.16 -13.50
C PRO A 6 2.76 -10.62 -13.07
N GLU A 7 2.76 -10.88 -11.76
CA GLU A 7 2.64 -12.24 -11.26
C GLU A 7 1.17 -12.59 -11.16
N VAL A 8 0.69 -13.39 -12.09
CA VAL A 8 -0.61 -14.05 -11.97
C VAL A 8 -0.39 -15.29 -11.09
N ARG A 9 -0.77 -15.21 -9.83
CA ARG A 9 -0.79 -16.36 -8.92
C ARG A 9 -2.24 -16.86 -8.80
N GLY A 10 -2.53 -17.94 -9.50
CA GLY A 10 -3.89 -18.42 -9.65
C GLY A 10 -4.72 -17.50 -10.57
N ASP A 11 -5.94 -17.16 -10.13
CA ASP A 11 -6.86 -16.29 -10.88
C ASP A 11 -6.84 -14.83 -10.41
N VAL A 12 -5.75 -14.37 -9.72
CA VAL A 12 -5.62 -13.02 -9.18
C VAL A 12 -4.43 -12.29 -9.82
N ILE A 13 -4.63 -11.03 -10.13
CA ILE A 13 -3.62 -10.12 -10.69
C ILE A 13 -2.91 -9.42 -9.53
N PHE A 14 -1.60 -9.54 -9.47
CA PHE A 14 -0.74 -8.76 -8.59
C PHE A 14 0.23 -7.95 -9.47
N GLU A 15 -0.02 -6.66 -9.61
CA GLU A 15 0.90 -5.75 -10.29
C GLU A 15 1.49 -4.77 -9.30
N SER A 16 2.81 -4.59 -9.33
CA SER A 16 3.50 -3.59 -8.54
C SER A 16 4.50 -2.83 -9.40
N PHE A 17 4.49 -1.51 -9.30
CA PHE A 17 5.31 -0.64 -10.12
C PHE A 17 5.59 0.68 -9.39
N PRO A 18 6.78 1.28 -9.62
CA PRO A 18 7.13 2.54 -8.98
C PRO A 18 6.30 3.70 -9.54
N VAL A 19 5.87 4.61 -8.63
CA VAL A 19 5.12 5.82 -8.95
C VAL A 19 5.66 7.03 -8.19
N GLY A 20 5.40 8.20 -8.72
CA GLY A 20 5.71 9.47 -8.10
C GLY A 20 7.19 9.77 -7.97
N PRO A 21 7.53 10.94 -7.42
CA PRO A 21 8.91 11.44 -7.35
C PRO A 21 9.82 10.62 -6.43
N LEU A 22 9.25 9.96 -5.42
CA LEU A 22 9.98 9.12 -4.45
C LEU A 22 9.96 7.63 -4.82
N GLN A 23 9.36 7.28 -5.98
CA GLN A 23 9.35 5.91 -6.53
C GLN A 23 8.80 4.86 -5.54
N CYS A 24 7.69 5.22 -4.85
CA CYS A 24 6.92 4.27 -4.08
C CYS A 24 6.33 3.19 -4.99
N ASN A 25 6.33 1.96 -4.58
CA ASN A 25 5.68 0.86 -5.27
C ASN A 25 4.16 0.89 -5.02
N CYS A 26 3.42 1.44 -5.99
CA CYS A 26 1.98 1.24 -6.03
C CYS A 26 1.67 -0.18 -6.46
N ALA A 27 0.68 -0.82 -5.82
CA ALA A 27 0.23 -2.15 -6.23
C ALA A 27 -1.24 -2.13 -6.65
N ILE A 28 -1.56 -2.95 -7.66
CA ILE A 28 -2.94 -3.25 -8.08
C ILE A 28 -3.19 -4.73 -7.84
N ILE A 29 -4.18 -5.02 -7.02
CA ILE A 29 -4.63 -6.39 -6.73
C ILE A 29 -5.99 -6.55 -7.34
N GLY A 30 -6.11 -7.42 -8.34
CA GLY A 30 -7.31 -7.54 -9.16
C GLY A 30 -7.87 -8.95 -9.24
N ASP A 31 -9.20 -9.06 -9.14
CA ASP A 31 -9.96 -10.26 -9.45
C ASP A 31 -10.49 -10.15 -10.88
N PRO A 32 -9.92 -10.88 -11.85
CA PRO A 32 -10.34 -10.81 -13.24
C PRO A 32 -11.72 -11.45 -13.49
N ILE A 33 -12.25 -12.26 -12.57
CA ILE A 33 -13.56 -12.88 -12.64
C ILE A 33 -14.63 -11.90 -12.16
N ALA A 34 -14.43 -11.33 -10.96
CA ALA A 34 -15.31 -10.31 -10.38
C ALA A 34 -15.18 -8.96 -11.11
N LYS A 35 -14.09 -8.75 -11.89
CA LYS A 35 -13.77 -7.48 -12.57
C LYS A 35 -13.59 -6.32 -11.60
N THR A 36 -13.00 -6.58 -10.43
CA THR A 36 -12.75 -5.59 -9.40
C THR A 36 -11.28 -5.57 -8.97
N CYS A 37 -10.83 -4.46 -8.42
CA CYS A 37 -9.49 -4.35 -7.87
C CYS A 37 -9.41 -3.42 -6.65
N LEU A 38 -8.31 -3.55 -5.94
CA LEU A 38 -7.82 -2.58 -4.96
C LEU A 38 -6.57 -1.91 -5.53
N ILE A 39 -6.45 -0.59 -5.32
CA ILE A 39 -5.23 0.16 -5.54
C ILE A 39 -4.58 0.39 -4.19
N ILE A 40 -3.30 0.02 -4.05
CA ILE A 40 -2.55 0.13 -2.81
C ILE A 40 -1.44 1.14 -3.01
N ASP A 41 -1.33 2.10 -2.08
CA ASP A 41 -0.30 3.14 -2.03
C ASP A 41 -0.14 3.93 -3.35
N PRO A 42 -1.16 4.65 -3.80
CA PRO A 42 -1.06 5.48 -5.01
C PRO A 42 -0.26 6.76 -4.73
N GLY A 43 1.05 6.63 -4.68
CA GLY A 43 1.98 7.70 -4.30
C GLY A 43 2.25 8.74 -5.39
N GLY A 44 1.68 8.60 -6.58
CA GLY A 44 1.84 9.50 -7.72
C GLY A 44 1.37 8.89 -9.02
N ASP A 45 1.62 9.57 -10.15
CA ASP A 45 1.35 9.07 -11.52
C ASP A 45 -0.07 8.47 -11.72
N PRO A 46 -1.16 9.19 -11.36
CA PRO A 46 -2.52 8.65 -11.42
C PRO A 46 -2.93 8.17 -12.82
N ASP A 47 -2.43 8.80 -13.89
CA ASP A 47 -2.68 8.35 -15.26
C ASP A 47 -2.10 6.97 -15.55
N LYS A 48 -0.89 6.70 -15.05
CA LYS A 48 -0.23 5.40 -15.17
C LYS A 48 -1.01 4.31 -14.42
N ILE A 49 -1.42 4.61 -13.18
CA ILE A 49 -2.20 3.68 -12.35
C ILE A 49 -3.51 3.34 -13.04
N MET A 50 -4.26 4.34 -13.49
CA MET A 50 -5.55 4.12 -14.14
C MET A 50 -5.43 3.42 -15.49
N ALA A 51 -4.35 3.66 -16.26
CA ALA A 51 -4.11 2.94 -17.52
C ALA A 51 -3.97 1.43 -17.30
N ILE A 52 -3.32 1.01 -16.21
CA ILE A 52 -3.18 -0.42 -15.86
C ILE A 52 -4.53 -1.01 -15.43
N VAL A 53 -5.31 -0.29 -14.61
CA VAL A 53 -6.67 -0.70 -14.23
C VAL A 53 -7.55 -0.90 -15.47
N ASP A 54 -7.48 0.03 -16.43
CA ASP A 54 -8.23 -0.01 -17.68
C ASP A 54 -7.78 -1.16 -18.60
N GLU A 55 -6.46 -1.41 -18.69
CA GLU A 55 -5.87 -2.52 -19.46
C GLU A 55 -6.44 -3.88 -19.01
N HIS A 56 -6.59 -4.08 -17.70
CA HIS A 56 -7.20 -5.29 -17.14
C HIS A 56 -8.73 -5.26 -17.14
N GLY A 57 -9.36 -4.16 -17.51
CA GLY A 57 -10.81 -3.97 -17.51
C GLY A 57 -11.44 -4.12 -16.12
N LEU A 58 -10.78 -3.58 -15.10
CA LEU A 58 -11.18 -3.68 -13.70
C LEU A 58 -11.91 -2.43 -13.20
N THR A 59 -12.76 -2.61 -12.20
CA THR A 59 -13.40 -1.53 -11.44
C THR A 59 -12.72 -1.41 -10.07
N VAL A 60 -12.37 -0.20 -9.67
CA VAL A 60 -11.70 0.04 -8.37
C VAL A 60 -12.73 -0.01 -7.24
N ASN A 61 -12.60 -0.97 -6.34
CA ASN A 61 -13.44 -1.13 -5.16
C ASN A 61 -12.91 -0.38 -3.93
N GLY A 62 -11.60 -0.10 -3.90
CA GLY A 62 -10.99 0.62 -2.80
C GLY A 62 -9.60 1.15 -3.14
N ILE A 63 -9.26 2.26 -2.51
CA ILE A 63 -7.92 2.87 -2.53
C ILE A 63 -7.41 2.73 -1.11
N ILE A 64 -6.46 1.82 -0.90
CA ILE A 64 -6.00 1.44 0.43
C ILE A 64 -4.54 1.84 0.62
N HIS A 65 -4.17 2.11 1.86
CA HIS A 65 -2.84 2.62 2.17
C HIS A 65 -2.19 1.79 3.26
N THR A 66 -0.93 1.41 3.05
CA THR A 66 -0.12 0.75 4.07
C THR A 66 0.18 1.71 5.22
N HIS A 67 0.41 2.97 4.90
CA HIS A 67 0.62 4.06 5.86
C HIS A 67 0.44 5.43 5.19
N ALA A 68 0.56 6.53 5.95
CA ALA A 68 0.23 7.86 5.44
C ALA A 68 1.44 8.79 5.23
N HIS A 69 2.61 8.28 4.83
CA HIS A 69 3.64 9.16 4.28
C HIS A 69 3.22 9.64 2.88
N LEU A 70 3.65 10.86 2.53
CA LEU A 70 3.19 11.57 1.33
C LEU A 70 3.32 10.74 0.05
N ASP A 71 4.42 10.02 -0.10
CA ASP A 71 4.75 9.25 -1.29
C ASP A 71 3.91 7.98 -1.46
N HIS A 72 3.10 7.62 -0.48
CA HIS A 72 2.10 6.55 -0.56
C HIS A 72 0.68 7.06 -0.82
N ILE A 73 0.44 8.38 -0.69
CA ILE A 73 -0.92 8.93 -0.71
C ILE A 73 -1.15 10.10 -1.69
N LEU A 74 -0.11 10.61 -2.37
CA LEU A 74 -0.20 11.84 -3.19
C LEU A 74 -1.25 11.80 -4.31
N ALA A 75 -1.51 10.64 -4.93
CA ALA A 75 -2.51 10.51 -6.00
C ALA A 75 -3.90 10.08 -5.50
N SER A 76 -4.07 9.84 -4.20
CA SER A 76 -5.31 9.27 -3.64
C SER A 76 -6.54 10.12 -3.93
N ALA A 77 -6.43 11.44 -3.78
CA ALA A 77 -7.54 12.36 -4.07
C ALA A 77 -7.97 12.30 -5.53
N GLU A 78 -7.02 12.28 -6.46
CA GLU A 78 -7.30 12.23 -7.89
C GLU A 78 -7.91 10.90 -8.30
N ILE A 79 -7.36 9.78 -7.83
CA ILE A 79 -7.91 8.46 -8.13
C ILE A 79 -9.32 8.32 -7.55
N LYS A 80 -9.55 8.79 -6.30
CA LYS A 80 -10.91 8.85 -5.74
C LYS A 80 -11.88 9.65 -6.60
N ASN A 81 -11.45 10.82 -7.08
CA ASN A 81 -12.30 11.65 -7.94
C ASN A 81 -12.64 10.96 -9.29
N ARG A 82 -11.72 10.18 -9.84
CA ARG A 82 -11.92 9.44 -11.10
C ARG A 82 -12.80 8.21 -10.95
N THR A 83 -12.69 7.52 -9.83
CA THR A 83 -13.29 6.18 -9.63
C THR A 83 -14.51 6.18 -8.71
N GLY A 84 -14.59 7.14 -7.80
CA GLY A 84 -15.57 7.15 -6.71
C GLY A 84 -15.27 6.14 -5.60
N ALA A 85 -14.17 5.40 -5.69
CA ALA A 85 -13.81 4.39 -4.73
C ALA A 85 -13.48 4.98 -3.34
N PRO A 86 -13.78 4.26 -2.24
CA PRO A 86 -13.46 4.72 -0.89
C PRO A 86 -11.96 4.73 -0.63
N LEU A 87 -11.52 5.67 0.23
CA LEU A 87 -10.18 5.74 0.79
C LEU A 87 -10.13 4.95 2.10
N LEU A 88 -9.17 4.08 2.25
CA LEU A 88 -9.02 3.22 3.43
C LEU A 88 -7.62 3.40 4.04
N LEU A 89 -7.55 3.58 5.35
CA LEU A 89 -6.32 3.80 6.11
C LEU A 89 -6.46 3.24 7.53
N HIS A 90 -5.37 2.92 8.20
CA HIS A 90 -5.39 2.64 9.63
C HIS A 90 -5.43 3.95 10.45
N GLN A 91 -6.27 4.00 11.49
CA GLN A 91 -6.49 5.22 12.28
C GLN A 91 -5.22 5.75 12.96
N GLY A 92 -4.24 4.89 13.23
CA GLY A 92 -2.94 5.28 13.81
C GLY A 92 -2.18 6.32 13.00
N ASP A 93 -2.46 6.43 11.70
CA ASP A 93 -1.80 7.36 10.80
C ASP A 93 -2.63 8.60 10.43
N LYS A 94 -3.76 8.80 11.09
CA LYS A 94 -4.57 10.00 10.85
C LYS A 94 -3.76 11.30 10.97
N PHE A 95 -2.85 11.39 11.93
CA PHE A 95 -2.02 12.59 12.12
C PHE A 95 -1.07 12.86 10.94
N LEU A 96 -0.57 11.82 10.25
CA LEU A 96 0.23 11.97 9.04
C LEU A 96 -0.65 12.35 7.85
N TRP A 97 -1.83 11.77 7.75
CA TRP A 97 -2.80 12.12 6.72
C TRP A 97 -3.20 13.60 6.79
N ASP A 98 -3.52 14.07 8.00
CA ASP A 98 -3.86 15.48 8.25
C ASP A 98 -2.68 16.42 7.98
N ALA A 99 -1.45 15.94 8.12
CA ALA A 99 -0.22 16.69 7.87
C ALA A 99 0.31 16.61 6.43
N LEU A 100 -0.48 16.12 5.46
CA LEU A 100 -0.02 15.93 4.08
C LEU A 100 0.51 17.23 3.45
N GLU A 101 -0.13 18.38 3.71
CA GLU A 101 0.33 19.68 3.21
C GLU A 101 1.74 20.02 3.73
N ASP A 102 1.97 19.83 5.04
CA ASP A 102 3.28 20.05 5.66
C ASP A 102 4.34 19.06 5.12
N GLN A 103 3.95 17.82 4.85
CA GLN A 103 4.83 16.84 4.24
C GLN A 103 5.23 17.30 2.83
N CYS A 104 4.26 17.68 1.98
CA CYS A 104 4.52 18.18 0.63
C CYS A 104 5.45 19.39 0.65
N GLN A 105 5.20 20.37 1.54
CA GLN A 105 6.04 21.55 1.69
C GLN A 105 7.50 21.22 2.01
N LYS A 106 7.75 20.26 2.92
CA LYS A 106 9.11 19.82 3.30
C LYS A 106 9.87 19.22 2.13
N PHE A 107 9.17 18.54 1.22
CA PHE A 107 9.77 17.90 0.04
C PHE A 107 9.72 18.79 -1.22
N GLY A 108 9.15 19.99 -1.14
CA GLY A 108 9.01 20.89 -2.29
C GLY A 108 8.06 20.36 -3.37
N LEU A 109 7.05 19.60 -2.97
CA LEU A 109 6.05 19.01 -3.85
C LEU A 109 4.74 19.80 -3.78
N ASP A 110 3.97 19.75 -4.88
CA ASP A 110 2.64 20.33 -4.91
C ASP A 110 1.68 19.55 -4.02
N TYR A 111 0.85 20.28 -3.27
CA TYR A 111 -0.16 19.72 -2.43
C TYR A 111 -1.54 19.74 -3.10
N THR A 112 -2.23 18.61 -3.07
CA THR A 112 -3.65 18.53 -3.42
C THR A 112 -4.43 18.10 -2.18
N PRO A 113 -5.46 18.88 -1.77
CA PRO A 113 -6.31 18.50 -0.64
C PRO A 113 -6.90 17.11 -0.84
N THR A 114 -6.61 16.22 0.11
CA THR A 114 -7.11 14.84 0.09
C THR A 114 -8.23 14.72 1.13
N PRO A 115 -9.41 14.20 0.75
CA PRO A 115 -10.50 14.04 1.70
C PRO A 115 -10.15 13.04 2.81
N GLU A 116 -10.85 13.10 3.93
CA GLU A 116 -10.72 12.12 5.01
C GLU A 116 -10.92 10.69 4.49
N PRO A 117 -10.21 9.69 5.04
CA PRO A 117 -10.47 8.29 4.76
C PRO A 117 -11.93 7.92 5.08
N ASP A 118 -12.57 7.20 4.16
CA ASP A 118 -13.96 6.76 4.32
C ASP A 118 -14.08 5.58 5.28
N VAL A 119 -13.01 4.77 5.36
CA VAL A 119 -12.98 3.56 6.19
C VAL A 119 -11.68 3.49 6.98
N TRP A 120 -11.80 3.23 8.27
CA TRP A 120 -10.68 2.96 9.15
C TRP A 120 -10.44 1.46 9.25
N LEU A 121 -9.33 1.01 8.64
CA LEU A 121 -8.90 -0.39 8.69
C LEU A 121 -8.42 -0.77 10.10
N LYS A 122 -8.61 -2.03 10.45
CA LYS A 122 -8.16 -2.62 11.72
C LYS A 122 -7.40 -3.90 11.44
N ASP A 123 -6.62 -4.33 12.43
CA ASP A 123 -5.98 -5.63 12.42
C ASP A 123 -7.01 -6.75 12.18
N ASP A 124 -6.63 -7.77 11.42
CA ASP A 124 -7.44 -8.92 11.01
C ASP A 124 -8.69 -8.58 10.17
N ALA A 125 -8.83 -7.33 9.72
CA ALA A 125 -9.93 -6.97 8.83
C ALA A 125 -9.76 -7.63 7.45
N ALA A 126 -10.84 -8.23 6.93
CA ALA A 126 -10.84 -8.74 5.56
C ALA A 126 -10.91 -7.58 4.56
N LEU A 127 -10.17 -7.71 3.45
CA LEU A 127 -10.27 -6.81 2.30
C LEU A 127 -11.38 -7.27 1.36
N ASP A 128 -12.04 -6.32 0.72
CA ASP A 128 -13.12 -6.58 -0.25
C ASP A 128 -12.56 -6.94 -1.65
N CYS A 129 -11.48 -7.71 -1.68
CA CYS A 129 -10.92 -8.30 -2.90
C CYS A 129 -9.97 -9.44 -2.55
N CYS A 130 -10.00 -10.50 -3.35
CA CYS A 130 -8.93 -11.50 -3.48
C CYS A 130 -8.57 -12.24 -2.18
N GLY A 131 -9.42 -12.17 -1.15
CA GLY A 131 -9.18 -12.85 0.13
C GLY A 131 -8.06 -12.25 0.98
N GLY A 132 -7.71 -10.99 0.75
CA GLY A 132 -6.70 -10.29 1.53
C GLY A 132 -7.14 -10.00 2.97
N VAL A 133 -6.18 -9.97 3.90
CA VAL A 133 -6.37 -9.66 5.31
C VAL A 133 -5.37 -8.59 5.74
N VAL A 134 -5.80 -7.67 6.57
CA VAL A 134 -4.97 -6.63 7.17
C VAL A 134 -4.14 -7.19 8.32
N ILE A 135 -2.84 -6.93 8.32
CA ILE A 135 -1.95 -7.19 9.46
C ILE A 135 -1.45 -5.84 9.97
N HIS A 136 -1.74 -5.48 11.22
CA HIS A 136 -1.18 -4.28 11.83
C HIS A 136 0.31 -4.49 12.12
N THR A 137 1.16 -3.68 11.49
CA THR A 137 2.64 -3.76 11.53
C THR A 137 3.25 -2.42 11.92
N PRO A 138 2.94 -1.89 13.13
CA PRO A 138 3.44 -0.59 13.57
C PRO A 138 4.96 -0.58 13.72
N GLY A 139 5.54 0.62 13.56
CA GLY A 139 6.95 0.87 13.83
C GLY A 139 7.63 1.77 12.83
N HIS A 140 7.37 1.65 11.53
CA HIS A 140 7.71 2.70 10.56
C HIS A 140 6.81 3.93 10.80
N THR A 141 5.51 3.69 10.91
CA THR A 141 4.52 4.62 11.48
C THR A 141 3.65 3.88 12.50
N PRO A 142 2.89 4.57 13.37
CA PRO A 142 1.97 3.93 14.30
C PRO A 142 0.81 3.21 13.62
N GLY A 143 0.41 3.67 12.45
CA GLY A 143 -0.66 3.12 11.65
C GLY A 143 -0.20 2.21 10.51
N SER A 144 1.08 1.86 10.43
CA SER A 144 1.56 0.93 9.39
C SER A 144 0.81 -0.38 9.44
N ILE A 145 0.32 -0.81 8.27
CA ILE A 145 -0.34 -2.09 8.05
C ILE A 145 0.25 -2.76 6.84
N SER A 146 0.24 -4.08 6.84
CA SER A 146 0.58 -4.93 5.70
C SER A 146 -0.66 -5.69 5.25
N PHE A 147 -0.67 -6.19 4.01
CA PHE A 147 -1.80 -6.93 3.48
C PHE A 147 -1.35 -8.33 3.10
N TRP A 148 -1.95 -9.35 3.70
CA TRP A 148 -1.65 -10.75 3.47
C TRP A 148 -2.72 -11.42 2.60
N PHE A 149 -2.30 -12.06 1.52
CA PHE A 149 -3.13 -12.83 0.60
C PHE A 149 -2.73 -14.31 0.69
N GLU A 150 -3.26 -15.00 1.71
CA GLU A 150 -2.86 -16.37 2.09
C GLU A 150 -2.98 -17.37 0.93
N ASN A 151 -4.06 -17.33 0.17
CA ASN A 151 -4.29 -18.26 -0.95
C ASN A 151 -3.29 -18.07 -2.12
N HIS A 152 -2.50 -17.03 -2.08
CA HIS A 152 -1.56 -16.66 -3.14
C HIS A 152 -0.12 -16.54 -2.66
N ASP A 153 0.13 -16.70 -1.36
CA ASP A 153 1.44 -16.49 -0.71
C ASP A 153 2.06 -15.13 -1.08
N VAL A 154 1.24 -14.06 -1.01
CA VAL A 154 1.66 -12.69 -1.29
C VAL A 154 1.45 -11.79 -0.08
N LEU A 155 2.50 -11.11 0.33
CA LEU A 155 2.50 -10.05 1.33
C LEU A 155 2.79 -8.71 0.68
N ILE A 156 1.93 -7.70 0.89
CA ILE A 156 2.26 -6.31 0.59
C ILE A 156 2.67 -5.67 1.91
N ALA A 157 3.97 -5.41 2.06
CA ALA A 157 4.57 -5.03 3.33
C ALA A 157 4.64 -3.51 3.56
N GLY A 158 4.39 -2.69 2.51
CA GLY A 158 4.67 -1.27 2.58
C GLY A 158 6.11 -1.02 3.02
N ASP A 159 6.29 -0.05 3.91
CA ASP A 159 7.61 0.30 4.46
C ASP A 159 7.95 -0.42 5.76
N THR A 160 7.36 -1.60 5.99
CA THR A 160 7.70 -2.42 7.15
C THR A 160 8.92 -3.31 6.86
N LEU A 161 8.90 -4.04 5.74
CA LEU A 161 9.95 -5.01 5.37
C LEU A 161 10.41 -4.80 3.93
N PHE A 162 11.73 -4.76 3.73
CA PHE A 162 12.38 -4.61 2.44
C PHE A 162 13.35 -5.77 2.15
N GLN A 163 13.79 -5.88 0.90
CA GLN A 163 14.90 -6.75 0.58
C GLN A 163 16.15 -6.28 1.35
N LEU A 164 16.66 -7.12 2.26
CA LEU A 164 17.84 -6.84 3.09
C LEU A 164 17.70 -5.63 4.06
N GLY A 165 16.48 -5.26 4.42
CA GLY A 165 16.28 -4.14 5.36
C GLY A 165 14.87 -4.03 5.91
N ILE A 166 14.70 -3.03 6.74
CA ILE A 166 13.42 -2.68 7.35
C ILE A 166 13.16 -1.18 7.19
N GLY A 167 11.92 -0.76 7.37
CA GLY A 167 11.54 0.64 7.36
C GLY A 167 12.29 1.46 8.42
N ARG A 168 12.58 2.73 8.10
CA ARG A 168 13.17 3.65 9.08
C ARG A 168 12.19 3.95 10.21
N THR A 169 12.73 4.17 11.40
CA THR A 169 11.92 4.36 12.61
C THR A 169 12.22 5.69 13.33
N ASP A 170 12.94 6.60 12.67
CA ASP A 170 13.38 7.89 13.19
C ASP A 170 12.48 9.07 12.80
N LEU A 171 11.39 8.80 12.06
CA LEU A 171 10.36 9.79 11.72
C LEU A 171 9.28 9.88 12.82
N PRO A 172 8.45 10.94 12.81
CA PRO A 172 7.39 11.12 13.82
C PRO A 172 6.49 9.89 13.96
N GLY A 173 6.43 9.35 15.18
CA GLY A 173 5.67 8.14 15.51
C GLY A 173 6.40 6.82 15.28
N GLY A 174 7.61 6.85 14.69
CA GLY A 174 8.43 5.65 14.46
C GLY A 174 8.95 5.02 15.77
N SER A 175 9.10 3.70 15.76
CA SER A 175 9.58 2.89 16.89
C SER A 175 10.29 1.64 16.40
N PHE A 176 11.59 1.53 16.71
CA PHE A 176 12.37 0.34 16.35
C PHE A 176 11.86 -0.92 17.06
N GLU A 177 11.52 -0.82 18.34
CA GLU A 177 10.96 -1.94 19.10
C GLU A 177 9.66 -2.46 18.48
N SER A 178 8.80 -1.53 18.02
CA SER A 178 7.53 -1.90 17.39
C SER A 178 7.72 -2.58 16.03
N ILE A 179 8.62 -2.07 15.18
CA ILE A 179 8.85 -2.67 13.85
C ILE A 179 9.54 -4.03 13.98
N GLU A 180 10.49 -4.18 14.92
CA GLU A 180 11.12 -5.47 15.22
C GLU A 180 10.05 -6.51 15.63
N HIS A 181 9.16 -6.15 16.55
CA HIS A 181 8.06 -7.01 16.98
C HIS A 181 7.09 -7.33 15.81
N SER A 182 6.71 -6.33 15.02
CA SER A 182 5.86 -6.51 13.85
C SER A 182 6.43 -7.52 12.86
N ILE A 183 7.73 -7.46 12.60
CA ILE A 183 8.40 -8.35 11.67
C ILE A 183 8.56 -9.75 12.28
N THR A 184 9.10 -9.87 13.49
CA THR A 184 9.46 -11.16 14.09
C THR A 184 8.24 -11.96 14.53
N ASP A 185 7.20 -11.31 15.08
CA ASP A 185 6.07 -11.99 15.67
C ASP A 185 4.84 -12.09 14.75
N ARG A 186 4.82 -11.27 13.67
CA ARG A 186 3.71 -11.27 12.72
C ARG A 186 4.15 -11.73 11.33
N LEU A 187 5.11 -11.04 10.70
CA LEU A 187 5.44 -11.31 9.30
C LEU A 187 6.25 -12.60 9.13
N PHE A 188 7.21 -12.89 10.00
CA PHE A 188 8.00 -14.13 9.96
C PHE A 188 7.24 -15.40 10.36
N ARG A 189 5.93 -15.29 10.63
CA ARG A 189 5.03 -16.44 10.81
C ARG A 189 4.27 -16.81 9.56
N LEU A 190 4.37 -16.02 8.51
CA LEU A 190 3.79 -16.29 7.21
C LEU A 190 4.61 -17.36 6.47
N ALA A 191 4.19 -17.77 5.28
CA ALA A 191 4.89 -18.76 4.50
C ALA A 191 6.32 -18.31 4.15
N ASP A 192 7.31 -19.21 4.30
CA ASP A 192 8.74 -18.90 4.11
C ASP A 192 9.08 -18.48 2.66
N ASP A 193 8.27 -18.89 1.69
CA ASP A 193 8.42 -18.62 0.26
C ASP A 193 7.41 -17.57 -0.26
N ALA A 194 6.78 -16.83 0.67
CA ALA A 194 5.86 -15.76 0.30
C ALA A 194 6.56 -14.68 -0.51
N LEU A 195 5.92 -14.23 -1.59
CA LEU A 195 6.34 -13.04 -2.31
C LEU A 195 6.05 -11.80 -1.46
N VAL A 196 7.08 -11.03 -1.14
CA VAL A 196 6.95 -9.78 -0.40
C VAL A 196 7.07 -8.60 -1.37
N ILE A 197 5.97 -7.89 -1.58
CA ILE A 197 5.93 -6.62 -2.31
C ILE A 197 6.22 -5.52 -1.30
N THR A 198 7.33 -4.82 -1.50
CA THR A 198 7.85 -3.78 -0.61
C THR A 198 7.35 -2.40 -1.04
N GLY A 199 7.31 -1.42 -0.13
CA GLY A 199 6.95 -0.04 -0.47
C GLY A 199 7.94 0.66 -1.39
N HIS A 200 9.21 0.24 -1.37
CA HIS A 200 10.26 0.75 -2.27
C HIS A 200 11.22 -0.37 -2.68
N GLY A 201 11.82 -0.20 -3.88
CA GLY A 201 12.82 -1.13 -4.39
C GLY A 201 12.24 -2.46 -4.88
N PRO A 202 13.06 -3.52 -4.98
CA PRO A 202 12.61 -4.80 -5.50
C PRO A 202 11.79 -5.59 -4.48
N SER A 203 10.89 -6.43 -4.99
CA SER A 203 10.23 -7.47 -4.20
C SER A 203 11.25 -8.49 -3.68
N THR A 204 10.88 -9.21 -2.62
CA THR A 204 11.72 -10.24 -1.99
C THR A 204 10.88 -11.43 -1.52
N SER A 205 11.48 -12.39 -0.87
CA SER A 205 10.85 -13.54 -0.22
C SER A 205 11.54 -13.82 1.11
#